data_490b0d7ea862ecbf76e94e49b3020ce7
#
_entry.id   490b0d7ea862ecbf76e94e49b3020ce7
#
_cell.length_a   1.000
_cell.length_b   1.000
_cell.length_c   1.000
_cell.angle_alpha   90.00
_cell.angle_beta   90.00
_cell.angle_gamma   90.00
#
_symmetry.space_group_name_H-M   'P 1'
#
loop_
_entity.id
_entity.type
_entity.pdbx_description
1 polymer ?
#
loop_
_entity_poly.entity_id
_entity_poly.type
_entity_poly.pdbx_seq_one_letter_code
_entity_poly.pdbx_strand_id
1 'polypeptide(L)' 'MEEVRNSKGKLVCQIDQKAQVVEIVQKGCKTYIRFMADGTAEIINKN' A
#
# COMPACT_ATOMS: atom_id res chain seq x y z
N MET A 1 7.05 6.31 -5.15
CA MET A 1 6.54 5.59 -3.98
C MET A 1 7.69 5.16 -3.09
N GLU A 2 7.47 5.10 -1.81
CA GLU A 2 8.47 4.69 -0.83
C GLU A 2 8.31 3.21 -0.53
N GLU A 3 9.41 2.45 -0.57
CA GLU A 3 9.38 1.04 -0.24
C GLU A 3 9.51 0.85 1.26
N VAL A 4 8.66 -0.02 1.82
CA VAL A 4 8.73 -0.41 3.23
C VAL A 4 9.18 -1.86 3.30
N ARG A 5 10.29 -2.09 4.00
CA ARG A 5 10.86 -3.44 4.13
C ARG A 5 10.86 -3.87 5.58
N ASN A 6 10.71 -5.17 5.80
CA ASN A 6 10.75 -5.71 7.16
C ASN A 6 12.21 -5.87 7.63
N SER A 7 12.38 -6.40 8.83
CA SER A 7 13.70 -6.55 9.45
C SER A 7 14.60 -7.51 8.68
N LYS A 8 14.05 -8.34 7.81
CA LYS A 8 14.81 -9.28 6.97
C LYS A 8 15.07 -8.73 5.58
N GLY A 9 14.72 -7.47 5.33
CA GLY A 9 14.94 -6.82 4.05
C GLY A 9 13.93 -7.13 2.97
N LYS A 10 12.86 -7.84 3.30
CA LYS A 10 11.83 -8.17 2.32
C LYS A 10 10.85 -7.02 2.16
N LEU A 11 10.44 -6.77 0.92
CA LEU A 11 9.47 -5.75 0.61
C LEU A 11 8.11 -6.11 1.19
N VAL A 12 7.59 -5.27 2.07
CA VAL A 12 6.28 -5.46 2.68
C VAL A 12 5.21 -4.73 1.88
N CYS A 13 5.46 -3.46 1.59
CA CYS A 13 4.51 -2.62 0.87
C CYS A 13 5.24 -1.42 0.30
N GLN A 14 4.51 -0.63 -0.48
CA GLN A 14 4.98 0.68 -0.93
C GLN A 14 3.95 1.71 -0.52
N ILE A 15 4.41 2.90 -0.18
CA ILE A 15 3.52 3.98 0.21
C ILE A 15 3.75 5.22 -0.67
N ASP A 16 2.68 5.94 -0.95
CA ASP A 16 2.72 7.23 -1.60
C ASP A 16 2.14 8.25 -0.63
N GLN A 17 3.03 9.02 0.01
CA GLN A 17 2.61 9.94 1.05
C GLN A 17 1.77 11.08 0.51
N LYS A 18 2.03 11.53 -0.72
CA LYS A 18 1.26 12.62 -1.32
C LYS A 18 -0.15 12.21 -1.65
N ALA A 19 -0.31 11.01 -2.21
CA ALA A 19 -1.63 10.47 -2.55
C ALA A 19 -2.28 9.75 -1.37
N GLN A 20 -1.53 9.53 -0.29
CA GLN A 20 -1.98 8.80 0.89
C GLN A 20 -2.47 7.39 0.54
N VAL A 21 -1.64 6.69 -0.25
CA VAL A 21 -1.96 5.35 -0.74
C VAL A 21 -0.90 4.37 -0.25
N VAL A 22 -1.34 3.20 0.18
CA VAL A 22 -0.48 2.07 0.49
C VAL A 22 -0.72 0.97 -0.54
N GLU A 23 0.36 0.48 -1.17
CA GLU A 23 0.28 -0.62 -2.14
C GLU A 23 0.89 -1.87 -1.53
N ILE A 24 0.12 -2.93 -1.44
CA ILE A 24 0.56 -4.21 -0.92
C ILE A 24 0.53 -5.22 -2.06
N VAL A 25 1.65 -5.91 -2.29
CA VAL A 25 1.74 -6.95 -3.31
C VAL A 25 2.02 -8.27 -2.62
N GLN A 26 1.13 -9.24 -2.81
CA GLN A 26 1.29 -10.58 -2.26
C GLN A 26 0.85 -11.60 -3.29
N LYS A 27 1.75 -12.54 -3.62
CA LYS A 27 1.43 -13.67 -4.48
C LYS A 27 0.77 -13.25 -5.80
N GLY A 28 1.30 -12.19 -6.41
CA GLY A 28 0.80 -11.68 -7.66
C GLY A 28 -0.47 -10.85 -7.59
N CYS A 29 -1.01 -10.67 -6.40
CA CYS A 29 -2.19 -9.84 -6.18
C CYS A 29 -1.78 -8.49 -5.61
N LYS A 30 -2.43 -7.42 -6.06
CA LYS A 30 -2.17 -6.07 -5.57
C LYS A 30 -3.37 -5.55 -4.82
N THR A 31 -3.11 -4.95 -3.65
CA THR A 31 -4.13 -4.30 -2.85
C THR A 31 -3.69 -2.86 -2.60
N TYR A 32 -4.57 -1.92 -2.93
CA TYR A 32 -4.33 -0.50 -2.66
C TYR A 32 -5.26 -0.06 -1.54
N ILE A 33 -4.70 0.66 -0.57
CA ILE A 33 -5.48 1.27 0.50
C ILE A 33 -5.25 2.77 0.39
N ARG A 34 -6.32 3.51 0.12
CA ARG A 34 -6.25 4.95 -0.03
C ARG A 34 -6.98 5.63 1.10
N PHE A 35 -6.27 6.49 1.82
CA PHE A 35 -6.85 7.21 2.95
C PHE A 35 -7.44 8.52 2.45
N MET A 36 -8.68 8.78 2.85
CA MET A 36 -9.43 9.94 2.43
C MET A 36 -9.31 11.05 3.48
N ALA A 37 -9.57 12.28 3.04
CA ALA A 37 -9.45 13.44 3.93
C ALA A 37 -10.45 13.42 5.09
N ASP A 38 -11.55 12.68 4.95
CA ASP A 38 -12.57 12.57 5.99
C ASP A 38 -12.28 11.49 7.02
N GLY A 39 -11.11 10.84 6.94
CA GLY A 39 -10.70 9.79 7.87
C GLY A 39 -11.14 8.39 7.48
N THR A 40 -11.81 8.23 6.33
CA THR A 40 -12.16 6.89 5.83
C THR A 40 -11.05 6.34 4.95
N ALA A 41 -11.14 5.05 4.60
CA ALA A 41 -10.20 4.40 3.71
C ALA A 41 -10.94 3.64 2.62
N GLU A 42 -10.38 3.69 1.42
CA GLU A 42 -10.90 2.93 0.27
C GLU A 42 -9.95 1.78 0.00
N ILE A 43 -10.48 0.58 -0.18
CA ILE A 43 -9.68 -0.62 -0.44
C ILE A 43 -9.98 -1.11 -1.84
N ILE A 44 -8.93 -1.26 -2.66
CA ILE A 44 -9.05 -1.71 -4.05
C ILE A 44 -8.16 -2.93 -4.21
N ASN A 45 -8.74 -4.05 -4.63
CA ASN A 45 -8.00 -5.27 -4.92
C ASN A 45 -7.91 -5.49 -6.42
N LYS A 46 -6.71 -5.81 -6.89
CA LYS A 46 -6.45 -6.12 -8.30
C LYS A 46 -5.69 -7.44 -8.39
N ASN A 47 -6.08 -8.24 -9.33
CA ASN A 47 -5.40 -9.52 -9.62
C ASN A 47 -4.49 -9.40 -10.81
#